data_aeffa7832129fa4c9f7ae86ef490d7d4
#
_entry.id   aeffa7832129fa4c9f7ae86ef490d7d4
#
_cell.length_a   1.000
_cell.length_b   1.000
_cell.length_c   1.000
_cell.angle_alpha   90.00
_cell.angle_beta   90.00
_cell.angle_gamma   90.00
#
_symmetry.space_group_name_H-M   'P 1'
#
loop_
_entity.id
_entity.type
_entity.pdbx_description
1 polymer ?
#
loop_
_entity_poly.entity_id
_entity_poly.type
_entity_poly.pdbx_seq_one_letter_code
_entity_poly.pdbx_strand_id
1 'polypeptide(L)'
;MKAVDVHQHLWPASFVDALRARASAPTLDGPVLTTPEGSFELDLGAHDPERRTEALDRDGIDVAVLSLQPTLGIEALPASERDELELAWVDGIRQVVRDSGGRFRALAPWRVLDGFDGTSAGVSALLEPEAHAALLGEIDAARGVLFVHPESAGPLPPGRPGWWGWTAGYTSQMQHAYFAWLADGRERLPAIRVVFSILAGGGPFLLERLSHRGVEVRSALDPGVFFDTATHGRRAIELCIETFGAGQLVYGSDMPVVDPRLTLRAVRGFGDAVARLLQIDTPGALIP
;
A
#
# COMPACT_ATOMS: atom_id res chain seq x y z
N MET A 1 -4.27 19.76 12.53
CA MET A 1 -4.26 18.38 12.03
C MET A 1 -3.57 18.40 10.68
N LYS A 2 -2.82 17.37 10.34
CA LYS A 2 -1.96 17.30 9.16
C LYS A 2 -2.67 16.54 8.03
N ALA A 3 -2.51 17.00 6.78
CA ALA A 3 -2.91 16.26 5.60
C ALA A 3 -1.91 15.12 5.35
N VAL A 4 -2.40 13.90 5.22
CA VAL A 4 -1.60 12.68 5.13
C VAL A 4 -1.86 11.96 3.82
N ASP A 5 -0.80 11.52 3.18
CA ASP A 5 -0.81 10.53 2.11
C ASP A 5 -0.33 9.19 2.68
N VAL A 6 -1.22 8.20 2.72
CA VAL A 6 -0.93 6.92 3.40
C VAL A 6 -0.20 5.90 2.53
N HIS A 7 0.01 6.20 1.25
CA HIS A 7 0.57 5.26 0.29
C HIS A 7 1.62 5.93 -0.60
N GLN A 8 2.85 5.86 -0.16
CA GLN A 8 4.01 6.26 -0.98
C GLN A 8 5.16 5.26 -0.82
N HIS A 9 6.02 5.23 -1.83
CA HIS A 9 7.22 4.41 -1.84
C HIS A 9 8.45 5.31 -1.97
N LEU A 10 9.46 5.04 -1.14
CA LEU A 10 10.74 5.73 -1.21
C LEU A 10 11.86 4.72 -0.96
N TRP A 11 12.89 4.76 -1.79
CA TRP A 11 14.06 3.92 -1.68
C TRP A 11 15.23 4.75 -1.17
N PRO A 12 15.68 4.52 0.08
CA PRO A 12 16.88 5.18 0.58
C PRO A 12 18.12 4.70 -0.17
N ALA A 13 19.20 5.48 -0.13
CA ALA A 13 20.44 5.18 -0.87
C ALA A 13 20.98 3.78 -0.55
N SER A 14 20.93 3.36 0.71
CA SER A 14 21.34 2.01 1.13
C SER A 14 20.58 0.89 0.41
N PHE A 15 19.28 1.06 0.21
CA PHE A 15 18.46 0.09 -0.50
C PHE A 15 18.75 0.09 -2.02
N VAL A 16 18.92 1.27 -2.61
CA VAL A 16 19.35 1.41 -4.03
C VAL A 16 20.68 0.72 -4.26
N ASP A 17 21.65 0.89 -3.36
CA ASP A 17 22.96 0.25 -3.46
C ASP A 17 22.87 -1.27 -3.26
N ALA A 18 22.02 -1.74 -2.36
CA ALA A 18 21.75 -3.16 -2.18
C ALA A 18 21.14 -3.80 -3.46
N LEU A 19 20.19 -3.12 -4.12
CA LEU A 19 19.64 -3.58 -5.40
C LEU A 19 20.69 -3.62 -6.51
N ARG A 20 21.62 -2.66 -6.55
CA ARG A 20 22.72 -2.62 -7.53
C ARG A 20 23.75 -3.74 -7.33
N ALA A 21 23.95 -4.17 -6.10
CA ALA A 21 24.89 -5.25 -5.79
C ALA A 21 24.40 -6.64 -6.21
N ARG A 22 23.12 -6.78 -6.56
CA ARG A 22 22.51 -8.07 -6.89
C ARG A 22 22.78 -8.50 -8.33
N ALA A 23 22.90 -9.82 -8.52
CA ALA A 23 23.03 -10.45 -9.84
C ALA A 23 21.69 -11.01 -10.39
N SER A 24 20.66 -11.08 -9.54
CA SER A 24 19.33 -11.62 -9.89
C SER A 24 18.22 -10.69 -9.39
N ALA A 25 17.04 -10.78 -10.02
CA ALA A 25 15.88 -9.95 -9.67
C ALA A 25 15.46 -10.10 -8.19
N PRO A 26 15.04 -9.01 -7.55
CA PRO A 26 15.07 -7.63 -8.03
C PRO A 26 16.50 -7.08 -8.09
N THR A 27 16.86 -6.40 -9.16
CA THR A 27 18.20 -5.80 -9.36
C THR A 27 18.07 -4.47 -10.08
N LEU A 28 19.05 -3.59 -9.89
CA LEU A 28 19.08 -2.26 -10.50
C LEU A 28 20.39 -2.04 -11.26
N ASP A 29 20.28 -1.78 -12.56
CA ASP A 29 21.42 -1.41 -13.43
C ASP A 29 21.18 -0.01 -14.01
N GLY A 30 21.99 0.96 -13.59
CA GLY A 30 21.71 2.36 -13.89
C GLY A 30 20.30 2.75 -13.45
N PRO A 31 19.42 3.22 -14.35
CA PRO A 31 18.03 3.51 -14.06
C PRO A 31 17.09 2.31 -14.27
N VAL A 32 17.58 1.15 -14.70
CA VAL A 32 16.74 0.01 -15.08
C VAL A 32 16.59 -0.94 -13.90
N LEU A 33 15.37 -0.98 -13.37
CA LEU A 33 14.92 -1.97 -12.39
C LEU A 33 14.49 -3.24 -13.12
N THR A 34 15.02 -4.39 -12.73
CA THR A 34 14.52 -5.70 -13.17
C THR A 34 13.88 -6.43 -11.98
N THR A 35 12.63 -6.84 -12.14
CA THR A 35 11.84 -7.60 -11.18
C THR A 35 11.35 -8.91 -11.80
N PRO A 36 10.67 -9.80 -11.06
CA PRO A 36 10.00 -10.96 -11.64
C PRO A 36 8.97 -10.62 -12.73
N GLU A 37 8.47 -9.39 -12.78
CA GLU A 37 7.49 -8.92 -13.78
C GLU A 37 8.12 -8.43 -15.08
N GLY A 38 9.41 -8.11 -15.06
CA GLY A 38 10.14 -7.55 -16.21
C GLY A 38 11.08 -6.42 -15.83
N SER A 39 11.48 -5.64 -16.83
CA SER A 39 12.42 -4.53 -16.64
C SER A 39 11.72 -3.19 -16.92
N PHE A 40 11.99 -2.21 -16.06
CA PHE A 40 11.36 -0.89 -16.04
C PHE A 40 12.42 0.20 -15.88
N GLU A 41 12.33 1.26 -16.67
CA GLU A 41 13.17 2.44 -16.48
C GLU A 41 12.54 3.35 -15.42
N LEU A 42 13.35 3.79 -14.44
CA LEU A 42 12.91 4.58 -13.30
C LEU A 42 13.61 5.94 -13.27
N ASP A 43 12.90 6.99 -12.82
CA ASP A 43 13.53 8.20 -12.30
C ASP A 43 13.99 7.98 -10.85
N LEU A 44 15.24 7.59 -10.65
CA LEU A 44 15.81 7.41 -9.31
C LEU A 44 15.78 8.71 -8.48
N GLY A 45 15.80 9.88 -9.14
CA GLY A 45 15.64 11.16 -8.45
C GLY A 45 14.26 11.34 -7.80
N ALA A 46 13.25 10.56 -8.19
CA ALA A 46 11.96 10.54 -7.51
C ALA A 46 12.01 9.91 -6.11
N HIS A 47 13.11 9.21 -5.77
CA HIS A 47 13.36 8.66 -4.44
C HIS A 47 14.21 9.59 -3.56
N ASP A 48 14.59 10.78 -4.06
CA ASP A 48 15.26 11.80 -3.28
C ASP A 48 14.30 12.42 -2.25
N PRO A 49 14.64 12.42 -0.93
CA PRO A 49 13.74 12.93 0.12
C PRO A 49 13.45 14.44 0.02
N GLU A 50 14.41 15.25 -0.47
CA GLU A 50 14.21 16.71 -0.63
C GLU A 50 13.21 16.96 -1.76
N ARG A 51 13.44 16.36 -2.93
CA ARG A 51 12.49 16.44 -4.08
C ARG A 51 11.11 15.91 -3.71
N ARG A 52 11.04 14.87 -2.87
CA ARG A 52 9.78 14.35 -2.39
C ARG A 52 9.08 15.35 -1.48
N THR A 53 9.80 16.01 -0.59
CA THR A 53 9.25 17.06 0.29
C THR A 53 8.73 18.25 -0.54
N GLU A 54 9.44 18.69 -1.57
CA GLU A 54 8.94 19.72 -2.49
C GLU A 54 7.64 19.29 -3.21
N ALA A 55 7.53 18.01 -3.57
CA ALA A 55 6.30 17.46 -4.17
C ALA A 55 5.14 17.48 -3.17
N LEU A 56 5.37 17.11 -1.92
CA LEU A 56 4.35 17.19 -0.86
C LEU A 56 3.88 18.64 -0.65
N ASP A 57 4.81 19.61 -0.61
CA ASP A 57 4.48 21.04 -0.45
C ASP A 57 3.61 21.55 -1.61
N ARG A 58 3.99 21.22 -2.83
CA ARG A 58 3.23 21.57 -4.04
C ARG A 58 1.82 20.99 -4.01
N ASP A 59 1.68 19.76 -3.50
CA ASP A 59 0.42 19.03 -3.45
C ASP A 59 -0.38 19.32 -2.17
N GLY A 60 0.15 20.13 -1.24
CA GLY A 60 -0.51 20.48 0.03
C GLY A 60 -0.71 19.28 0.94
N ILE A 61 0.26 18.37 0.97
CA ILE A 61 0.34 17.21 1.84
C ILE A 61 1.40 17.49 2.92
N ASP A 62 1.05 17.31 4.17
CA ASP A 62 1.95 17.56 5.30
C ASP A 62 2.84 16.36 5.60
N VAL A 63 2.31 15.15 5.45
CA VAL A 63 2.99 13.90 5.82
C VAL A 63 2.75 12.83 4.76
N ALA A 64 3.80 12.13 4.36
CA ALA A 64 3.71 10.89 3.59
C ALA A 64 4.10 9.67 4.44
N VAL A 65 3.32 8.59 4.30
CA VAL A 65 3.62 7.29 4.90
C VAL A 65 4.29 6.42 3.86
N LEU A 66 5.52 6.02 4.15
CA LEU A 66 6.40 5.29 3.24
C LEU A 66 6.33 3.79 3.51
N SER A 67 6.27 2.99 2.44
CA SER A 67 6.33 1.53 2.53
C SER A 67 7.26 0.94 1.47
N LEU A 68 7.80 -0.23 1.74
CA LEU A 68 8.51 -1.04 0.73
C LEU A 68 7.46 -1.77 -0.11
N GLN A 69 7.62 -1.73 -1.44
CA GLN A 69 6.65 -2.36 -2.35
C GLN A 69 6.79 -3.89 -2.36
N PRO A 70 5.76 -4.66 -2.02
CA PRO A 70 5.76 -6.12 -2.19
C PRO A 70 5.89 -6.57 -3.66
N THR A 71 5.52 -5.72 -4.62
CA THR A 71 5.66 -5.97 -6.06
C THR A 71 7.11 -6.17 -6.53
N LEU A 72 8.10 -5.78 -5.73
CA LEU A 72 9.51 -6.10 -5.98
C LEU A 72 9.80 -7.60 -5.88
N GLY A 73 8.92 -8.39 -5.25
CA GLY A 73 9.08 -9.83 -5.08
C GLY A 73 10.12 -10.22 -4.03
N ILE A 74 10.47 -9.31 -3.12
CA ILE A 74 11.50 -9.54 -2.08
C ILE A 74 11.06 -10.60 -1.09
N GLU A 75 9.78 -10.66 -0.72
CA GLU A 75 9.25 -11.64 0.23
C GLU A 75 9.45 -13.09 -0.24
N ALA A 76 9.46 -13.33 -1.56
CA ALA A 76 9.66 -14.65 -2.16
C ALA A 76 11.14 -15.07 -2.29
N LEU A 77 12.09 -14.20 -1.93
CA LEU A 77 13.51 -14.51 -1.98
C LEU A 77 13.93 -15.49 -0.85
N PRO A 78 15.07 -16.19 -1.04
CA PRO A 78 15.71 -16.90 0.08
C PRO A 78 15.92 -15.97 1.27
N ALA A 79 15.76 -16.50 2.49
CA ALA A 79 15.75 -15.69 3.71
C ALA A 79 16.95 -14.73 3.84
N SER A 80 18.16 -15.19 3.52
CA SER A 80 19.37 -14.35 3.61
C SER A 80 19.33 -13.15 2.66
N GLU A 81 18.84 -13.33 1.42
CA GLU A 81 18.74 -12.27 0.42
C GLU A 81 17.62 -11.29 0.74
N ARG A 82 16.49 -11.83 1.20
CA ARG A 82 15.34 -11.04 1.68
C ARG A 82 15.75 -10.16 2.86
N ASP A 83 16.37 -10.75 3.88
CA ASP A 83 16.74 -10.06 5.12
C ASP A 83 17.80 -8.97 4.85
N GLU A 84 18.71 -9.17 3.90
CA GLU A 84 19.68 -8.15 3.46
C GLU A 84 18.99 -6.93 2.85
N LEU A 85 18.07 -7.13 1.90
CA LEU A 85 17.32 -6.05 1.27
C LEU A 85 16.40 -5.33 2.25
N GLU A 86 15.71 -6.10 3.10
CA GLU A 86 14.87 -5.54 4.15
C GLU A 86 15.66 -4.65 5.10
N LEU A 87 16.79 -5.13 5.60
CA LEU A 87 17.64 -4.37 6.52
C LEU A 87 18.15 -3.09 5.86
N ALA A 88 18.60 -3.17 4.60
CA ALA A 88 19.06 -2.00 3.85
C ALA A 88 17.96 -0.94 3.70
N TRP A 89 16.70 -1.37 3.46
CA TRP A 89 15.58 -0.45 3.39
C TRP A 89 15.20 0.10 4.78
N VAL A 90 15.05 -0.76 5.78
CA VAL A 90 14.62 -0.37 7.14
C VAL A 90 15.59 0.63 7.77
N ASP A 91 16.89 0.39 7.68
CA ASP A 91 17.89 1.29 8.26
C ASP A 91 17.94 2.62 7.53
N GLY A 92 17.87 2.60 6.20
CA GLY A 92 17.85 3.81 5.41
C GLY A 92 16.58 4.63 5.61
N ILE A 93 15.41 3.98 5.68
CA ILE A 93 14.14 4.69 5.87
C ILE A 93 14.02 5.29 7.28
N ARG A 94 14.56 4.62 8.31
CA ARG A 94 14.66 5.19 9.65
C ARG A 94 15.45 6.49 9.65
N GLN A 95 16.53 6.56 8.86
CA GLN A 95 17.31 7.80 8.72
C GLN A 95 16.49 8.88 8.02
N VAL A 96 15.86 8.55 6.88
CA VAL A 96 14.99 9.48 6.14
C VAL A 96 13.88 10.04 7.03
N VAL A 97 13.21 9.20 7.80
CA VAL A 97 12.14 9.62 8.73
C VAL A 97 12.70 10.56 9.81
N ARG A 98 13.82 10.21 10.44
CA ARG A 98 14.44 11.09 11.46
C ARG A 98 14.81 12.47 10.92
N ASP A 99 15.38 12.51 9.72
CA ASP A 99 15.90 13.76 9.13
C ASP A 99 14.80 14.62 8.51
N SER A 100 13.62 14.07 8.32
CA SER A 100 12.50 14.72 7.61
C SER A 100 11.80 15.84 8.38
N GLY A 101 12.12 16.05 9.66
CA GLY A 101 11.36 17.00 10.49
C GLY A 101 9.87 16.65 10.62
N GLY A 102 9.52 15.36 10.49
CA GLY A 102 8.14 14.85 10.61
C GLY A 102 7.33 14.94 9.31
N ARG A 103 7.99 15.07 8.16
CA ARG A 103 7.37 15.01 6.84
C ARG A 103 7.15 13.58 6.35
N PHE A 104 7.92 12.64 6.87
CA PHE A 104 7.79 11.22 6.54
C PHE A 104 7.51 10.39 7.79
N ARG A 105 6.69 9.38 7.59
CA ARG A 105 6.42 8.25 8.48
C ARG A 105 6.61 6.98 7.70
N ALA A 106 6.65 5.81 8.34
CA ALA A 106 6.88 4.56 7.62
C ALA A 106 6.12 3.37 8.20
N LEU A 107 5.79 2.42 7.33
CA LEU A 107 5.29 1.09 7.67
C LEU A 107 6.43 0.08 7.54
N ALA A 108 6.58 -0.78 8.55
CA ALA A 108 7.58 -1.84 8.51
C ALA A 108 7.20 -2.90 7.46
N PRO A 109 8.15 -3.40 6.66
CA PRO A 109 7.86 -4.47 5.74
C PRO A 109 7.67 -5.80 6.48
N TRP A 110 6.56 -6.50 6.23
CA TRP A 110 6.20 -7.87 6.70
C TRP A 110 6.64 -8.28 8.12
N ARG A 111 6.81 -7.33 9.03
CA ARG A 111 7.03 -7.56 10.47
C ARG A 111 6.60 -6.36 11.31
N VAL A 112 6.48 -6.55 12.60
CA VAL A 112 6.27 -5.45 13.55
C VAL A 112 7.63 -4.95 14.02
N LEU A 113 7.88 -3.65 13.86
CA LEU A 113 9.14 -3.01 14.25
C LEU A 113 8.89 -1.73 15.05
N ASP A 114 9.67 -1.54 16.08
CA ASP A 114 9.66 -0.30 16.86
C ASP A 114 10.05 0.91 15.99
N GLY A 115 9.31 2.00 16.16
CA GLY A 115 9.51 3.25 15.41
C GLY A 115 8.86 3.28 14.04
N PHE A 116 8.03 2.29 13.72
CA PHE A 116 7.16 2.28 12.57
C PHE A 116 5.69 2.41 12.99
N ASP A 117 4.85 2.95 12.10
CA ASP A 117 3.45 3.29 12.39
C ASP A 117 2.47 2.14 12.09
N GLY A 118 2.98 1.03 11.63
CA GLY A 118 2.24 -0.17 11.26
C GLY A 118 3.09 -1.08 10.40
N THR A 119 2.46 -2.04 9.76
CA THR A 119 3.10 -3.04 8.90
C THR A 119 2.51 -2.99 7.49
N SER A 120 3.37 -3.04 6.48
CA SER A 120 3.00 -3.29 5.09
C SER A 120 3.33 -4.72 4.71
N ALA A 121 2.39 -5.42 4.11
CA ALA A 121 2.59 -6.79 3.64
C ALA A 121 1.87 -7.03 2.31
N GLY A 122 2.29 -8.05 1.60
CA GLY A 122 1.62 -8.53 0.40
C GLY A 122 0.27 -9.16 0.67
N VAL A 123 -0.49 -9.41 -0.39
CA VAL A 123 -1.81 -10.08 -0.31
C VAL A 123 -1.74 -11.46 0.29
N SER A 124 -0.61 -12.17 0.19
CA SER A 124 -0.38 -13.50 0.78
C SER A 124 -0.61 -13.50 2.28
N ALA A 125 -0.38 -12.40 2.99
CA ALA A 125 -0.65 -12.28 4.40
C ALA A 125 -2.11 -12.60 4.76
N LEU A 126 -3.07 -12.30 3.88
CA LEU A 126 -4.48 -12.62 4.06
C LEU A 126 -4.93 -13.86 3.30
N LEU A 127 -4.26 -14.22 2.20
CA LEU A 127 -4.60 -15.41 1.40
C LEU A 127 -4.04 -16.70 1.99
N GLU A 128 -2.91 -16.61 2.68
CA GLU A 128 -2.21 -17.72 3.33
C GLU A 128 -2.01 -17.43 4.83
N PRO A 129 -3.10 -17.16 5.58
CA PRO A 129 -3.01 -16.61 6.93
C PRO A 129 -2.32 -17.57 7.93
N GLU A 130 -2.32 -18.87 7.66
CA GLU A 130 -1.60 -19.84 8.49
C GLU A 130 -0.08 -19.69 8.36
N ALA A 131 0.41 -19.39 7.16
CA ALA A 131 1.83 -19.12 6.92
C ALA A 131 2.28 -17.80 7.58
N HIS A 132 1.36 -16.85 7.77
CA HIS A 132 1.59 -15.53 8.34
C HIS A 132 1.02 -15.37 9.76
N ALA A 133 0.65 -16.46 10.44
CA ALA A 133 -0.06 -16.42 11.72
C ALA A 133 0.71 -15.66 12.82
N ALA A 134 2.03 -15.79 12.87
CA ALA A 134 2.87 -15.06 13.83
C ALA A 134 2.78 -13.54 13.60
N LEU A 135 3.01 -13.10 12.37
CA LEU A 135 2.92 -11.70 11.98
C LEU A 135 1.53 -11.10 12.28
N LEU A 136 0.49 -11.78 11.80
CA LEU A 136 -0.89 -11.31 11.99
C LEU A 136 -1.27 -11.26 13.47
N GLY A 137 -0.84 -12.24 14.27
CA GLY A 137 -1.05 -12.27 15.70
C GLY A 137 -0.33 -11.13 16.43
N GLU A 138 0.90 -10.78 16.04
CA GLU A 138 1.63 -9.65 16.60
C GLU A 138 0.94 -8.31 16.29
N ILE A 139 0.50 -8.11 15.04
CA ILE A 139 -0.20 -6.89 14.64
C ILE A 139 -1.55 -6.77 15.38
N ASP A 140 -2.30 -7.87 15.51
CA ASP A 140 -3.59 -7.88 16.20
C ASP A 140 -3.41 -7.58 17.70
N ALA A 141 -2.44 -8.21 18.36
CA ALA A 141 -2.12 -7.98 19.77
C ALA A 141 -1.71 -6.51 20.04
N ALA A 142 -0.99 -5.90 19.08
CA ALA A 142 -0.61 -4.50 19.13
C ALA A 142 -1.76 -3.53 18.76
N ARG A 143 -2.93 -4.04 18.32
CA ARG A 143 -4.01 -3.24 17.72
C ARG A 143 -3.51 -2.37 16.57
N GLY A 144 -2.56 -2.92 15.83
CA GLY A 144 -1.79 -2.23 14.81
C GLY A 144 -2.56 -2.03 13.50
N VAL A 145 -1.84 -1.45 12.55
CA VAL A 145 -2.30 -1.25 11.18
C VAL A 145 -1.59 -2.25 10.27
N LEU A 146 -2.34 -2.97 9.46
CA LEU A 146 -1.85 -3.74 8.34
C LEU A 146 -2.24 -3.04 7.03
N PHE A 147 -1.24 -2.61 6.27
CA PHE A 147 -1.42 -2.10 4.91
C PHE A 147 -1.20 -3.25 3.93
N VAL A 148 -2.26 -3.66 3.25
CA VAL A 148 -2.24 -4.77 2.28
C VAL A 148 -2.01 -4.22 0.89
N HIS A 149 -0.95 -4.71 0.24
CA HIS A 149 -0.52 -4.25 -1.08
C HIS A 149 -0.45 -5.43 -2.06
N PRO A 150 -0.65 -5.23 -3.39
CA PRO A 150 -0.37 -6.27 -4.36
C PRO A 150 1.07 -6.78 -4.26
N GLU A 151 1.26 -8.03 -4.55
CA GLU A 151 2.57 -8.64 -4.74
C GLU A 151 2.93 -8.70 -6.22
N SER A 152 4.15 -9.14 -6.52
CA SER A 152 4.52 -9.39 -7.91
C SER A 152 3.52 -10.31 -8.60
N ALA A 153 3.01 -9.87 -9.74
CA ALA A 153 2.11 -10.68 -10.59
C ALA A 153 2.89 -11.75 -11.40
N GLY A 154 4.22 -11.80 -11.24
CA GLY A 154 5.09 -12.65 -12.03
C GLY A 154 5.22 -12.21 -13.49
N PRO A 155 5.84 -13.03 -14.34
CA PRO A 155 6.09 -12.67 -15.71
C PRO A 155 4.79 -12.48 -16.50
N LEU A 156 4.81 -11.48 -17.40
CA LEU A 156 3.68 -11.16 -18.27
C LEU A 156 3.29 -12.38 -19.11
N PRO A 157 2.01 -12.81 -19.11
CA PRO A 157 1.57 -13.91 -19.95
C PRO A 157 1.79 -13.61 -21.45
N PRO A 158 2.17 -14.60 -22.27
CA PRO A 158 2.44 -14.40 -23.68
C PRO A 158 1.32 -13.67 -24.43
N GLY A 159 1.69 -12.67 -25.23
CA GLY A 159 0.75 -11.90 -26.06
C GLY A 159 -0.11 -10.88 -25.30
N ARG A 160 0.11 -10.68 -24.01
CA ARG A 160 -0.56 -9.62 -23.24
C ARG A 160 0.20 -8.30 -23.32
N PRO A 161 -0.51 -7.15 -23.33
CA PRO A 161 0.12 -5.84 -23.28
C PRO A 161 0.75 -5.58 -21.90
N GLY A 162 1.78 -4.72 -21.83
CA GLY A 162 2.52 -4.42 -20.61
C GLY A 162 1.66 -4.03 -19.41
N TRP A 163 0.55 -3.33 -19.62
CA TRP A 163 -0.38 -2.93 -18.54
C TRP A 163 -1.16 -4.10 -17.90
N TRP A 164 -1.07 -5.31 -18.43
CA TRP A 164 -1.86 -6.45 -17.96
C TRP A 164 -1.53 -6.85 -16.51
N GLY A 165 -0.25 -6.93 -16.15
CA GLY A 165 0.19 -7.32 -14.80
C GLY A 165 -0.36 -6.37 -13.75
N TRP A 166 -0.03 -5.10 -13.87
CA TRP A 166 -0.40 -4.07 -12.89
C TRP A 166 -1.88 -3.66 -12.94
N THR A 167 -2.65 -4.02 -13.99
CA THR A 167 -4.11 -3.84 -13.99
C THR A 167 -4.82 -5.12 -13.60
N ALA A 168 -4.72 -6.19 -14.42
CA ALA A 168 -5.48 -7.41 -14.18
C ALA A 168 -4.91 -8.24 -13.03
N GLY A 169 -3.58 -8.35 -12.93
CA GLY A 169 -2.89 -9.09 -11.88
C GLY A 169 -3.15 -8.51 -10.49
N TYR A 170 -2.75 -7.25 -10.28
CA TYR A 170 -2.89 -6.58 -8.98
C TYR A 170 -4.35 -6.43 -8.55
N THR A 171 -5.24 -6.07 -9.48
CA THR A 171 -6.68 -5.99 -9.19
C THR A 171 -7.23 -7.33 -8.69
N SER A 172 -6.90 -8.43 -9.36
CA SER A 172 -7.35 -9.76 -8.95
C SER A 172 -6.80 -10.18 -7.58
N GLN A 173 -5.52 -9.93 -7.33
CA GLN A 173 -4.89 -10.20 -6.03
C GLN A 173 -5.62 -9.46 -4.91
N MET A 174 -5.83 -8.16 -5.05
CA MET A 174 -6.48 -7.33 -4.05
C MET A 174 -7.94 -7.72 -3.82
N GLN A 175 -8.69 -8.09 -4.87
CA GLN A 175 -10.04 -8.62 -4.73
C GLN A 175 -10.05 -9.92 -3.91
N HIS A 176 -9.15 -10.85 -4.20
CA HIS A 176 -9.05 -12.11 -3.44
C HIS A 176 -8.71 -11.85 -1.97
N ALA A 177 -7.74 -10.97 -1.67
CA ALA A 177 -7.40 -10.62 -0.29
C ALA A 177 -8.57 -9.97 0.46
N TYR A 178 -9.32 -9.07 -0.21
CA TYR A 178 -10.52 -8.47 0.38
C TYR A 178 -11.62 -9.50 0.66
N PHE A 179 -11.87 -10.43 -0.26
CA PHE A 179 -12.86 -11.48 -0.02
C PHE A 179 -12.42 -12.50 1.02
N ALA A 180 -11.13 -12.81 1.13
CA ALA A 180 -10.61 -13.60 2.23
C ALA A 180 -10.87 -12.91 3.57
N TRP A 181 -10.65 -11.60 3.65
CA TRP A 181 -10.98 -10.80 4.84
C TRP A 181 -12.48 -10.85 5.17
N LEU A 182 -13.35 -10.69 4.17
CA LEU A 182 -14.81 -10.74 4.37
C LEU A 182 -15.29 -12.10 4.88
N ALA A 183 -14.61 -13.19 4.54
CA ALA A 183 -15.00 -14.51 4.94
C ALA A 183 -14.85 -14.76 6.44
N ASP A 184 -13.70 -14.42 7.03
CA ASP A 184 -13.38 -14.68 8.42
C ASP A 184 -12.35 -13.73 9.06
N GLY A 185 -11.87 -12.74 8.32
CA GLY A 185 -10.76 -11.89 8.75
C GLY A 185 -10.98 -11.23 10.10
N ARG A 186 -12.14 -10.60 10.32
CA ARG A 186 -12.48 -9.96 11.59
C ARG A 186 -12.67 -10.95 12.74
N GLU A 187 -13.14 -12.16 12.48
CA GLU A 187 -13.26 -13.20 13.49
C GLU A 187 -11.89 -13.67 13.97
N ARG A 188 -10.95 -13.83 13.04
CA ARG A 188 -9.58 -14.27 13.32
C ARG A 188 -8.73 -13.18 13.95
N LEU A 189 -8.93 -11.93 13.54
CA LEU A 189 -8.10 -10.75 13.88
C LEU A 189 -9.01 -9.61 14.38
N PRO A 190 -9.50 -9.71 15.63
CA PRO A 190 -10.56 -8.81 16.12
C PRO A 190 -10.10 -7.37 16.37
N ALA A 191 -8.80 -7.12 16.54
CA ALA A 191 -8.27 -5.82 16.96
C ALA A 191 -7.49 -5.05 15.87
N ILE A 192 -7.07 -5.74 14.81
CA ILE A 192 -6.29 -5.16 13.71
C ILE A 192 -7.10 -4.14 12.91
N ARG A 193 -6.45 -3.10 12.41
CA ARG A 193 -6.98 -2.20 11.39
C ARG A 193 -6.32 -2.52 10.06
N VAL A 194 -7.13 -2.74 9.02
CA VAL A 194 -6.63 -3.14 7.70
C VAL A 194 -6.88 -2.03 6.69
N VAL A 195 -5.84 -1.65 5.96
CA VAL A 195 -5.93 -0.75 4.81
C VAL A 195 -5.68 -1.55 3.55
N PHE A 196 -6.66 -1.65 2.68
CA PHE A 196 -6.51 -2.25 1.36
C PHE A 196 -6.07 -1.21 0.35
N SER A 197 -4.94 -1.40 -0.31
CA SER A 197 -4.49 -0.51 -1.36
C SER A 197 -5.39 -0.58 -2.61
N ILE A 198 -5.28 0.42 -3.48
CA ILE A 198 -5.99 0.53 -4.77
C ILE A 198 -7.48 0.15 -4.70
N LEU A 199 -8.21 0.68 -3.69
CA LEU A 199 -9.62 0.40 -3.44
C LEU A 199 -9.95 -1.11 -3.41
N ALA A 200 -9.07 -1.94 -2.82
CA ALA A 200 -9.19 -3.41 -2.81
C ALA A 200 -9.40 -4.00 -4.22
N GLY A 201 -8.73 -3.43 -5.25
CA GLY A 201 -8.90 -3.86 -6.63
C GLY A 201 -10.33 -3.73 -7.17
N GLY A 202 -11.16 -2.86 -6.59
CA GLY A 202 -12.59 -2.78 -6.92
C GLY A 202 -13.43 -3.93 -6.33
N GLY A 203 -12.92 -4.66 -5.34
CA GLY A 203 -13.67 -5.68 -4.58
C GLY A 203 -15.04 -5.21 -4.12
N PRO A 204 -15.19 -3.97 -3.62
CA PRO A 204 -16.49 -3.38 -3.27
C PRO A 204 -17.56 -3.44 -4.36
N PHE A 205 -17.21 -3.40 -5.62
CA PHE A 205 -18.15 -3.48 -6.74
C PHE A 205 -18.89 -4.83 -6.82
N LEU A 206 -18.33 -5.86 -6.20
CA LEU A 206 -18.86 -7.22 -6.24
C LEU A 206 -19.78 -7.54 -5.04
N LEU A 207 -19.95 -6.63 -4.08
CA LEU A 207 -20.77 -6.86 -2.89
C LEU A 207 -22.25 -7.11 -3.24
N GLU A 208 -22.82 -6.34 -4.18
CA GLU A 208 -24.18 -6.58 -4.66
C GLU A 208 -24.32 -7.97 -5.28
N ARG A 209 -23.30 -8.41 -6.05
CA ARG A 209 -23.28 -9.75 -6.62
C ARG A 209 -23.26 -10.84 -5.55
N LEU A 210 -22.49 -10.66 -4.47
CA LEU A 210 -22.47 -11.56 -3.32
C LEU A 210 -23.85 -11.62 -2.65
N SER A 211 -24.44 -10.45 -2.39
CA SER A 211 -25.77 -10.34 -1.79
C SER A 211 -26.85 -11.02 -2.62
N HIS A 212 -26.83 -10.85 -3.96
CA HIS A 212 -27.76 -11.53 -4.86
C HIS A 212 -27.56 -13.06 -4.91
N ARG A 213 -26.42 -13.56 -4.43
CA ARG A 213 -26.14 -14.99 -4.26
C ARG A 213 -26.46 -15.52 -2.87
N GLY A 214 -27.10 -14.70 -2.03
CA GLY A 214 -27.51 -15.07 -0.68
C GLY A 214 -26.41 -14.99 0.37
N VAL A 215 -25.26 -14.38 0.05
CA VAL A 215 -24.17 -14.14 1.01
C VAL A 215 -24.49 -12.89 1.81
N GLU A 216 -24.39 -12.96 3.13
CA GLU A 216 -24.52 -11.80 4.00
C GLU A 216 -23.27 -10.92 3.89
N VAL A 217 -23.44 -9.63 3.52
CA VAL A 217 -22.34 -8.69 3.31
C VAL A 217 -22.17 -7.65 4.43
N ARG A 218 -22.78 -7.87 5.62
CA ARG A 218 -22.62 -6.96 6.77
C ARG A 218 -21.18 -6.82 7.21
N SER A 219 -20.37 -7.86 7.07
CA SER A 219 -18.92 -7.82 7.32
C SER A 219 -18.16 -6.81 6.44
N ALA A 220 -18.76 -6.38 5.33
CA ALA A 220 -18.20 -5.32 4.49
C ALA A 220 -18.23 -3.92 5.14
N LEU A 221 -19.10 -3.72 6.14
CA LEU A 221 -19.22 -2.47 6.91
C LEU A 221 -18.36 -2.49 8.20
N ASP A 222 -17.30 -3.26 8.20
CA ASP A 222 -16.35 -3.37 9.30
C ASP A 222 -15.62 -2.02 9.54
N PRO A 223 -15.77 -1.38 10.72
CA PRO A 223 -15.18 -0.07 11.01
C PRO A 223 -13.66 -0.09 11.09
N GLY A 224 -13.03 -1.26 11.15
CA GLY A 224 -11.58 -1.43 11.14
C GLY A 224 -10.99 -1.69 9.76
N VAL A 225 -11.79 -1.60 8.69
CA VAL A 225 -11.36 -1.78 7.30
C VAL A 225 -11.37 -0.44 6.57
N PHE A 226 -10.26 -0.13 5.90
CA PHE A 226 -10.08 1.09 5.15
C PHE A 226 -9.60 0.79 3.73
N PHE A 227 -9.83 1.73 2.81
CA PHE A 227 -9.45 1.61 1.41
C PHE A 227 -8.66 2.84 0.99
N ASP A 228 -7.46 2.66 0.45
CA ASP A 228 -6.75 3.79 -0.12
C ASP A 228 -7.24 4.10 -1.53
N THR A 229 -7.07 5.34 -1.94
CA THR A 229 -7.56 5.86 -3.21
C THR A 229 -6.55 5.78 -4.35
N ALA A 230 -5.36 5.22 -4.10
CA ALA A 230 -4.26 5.23 -5.07
C ALA A 230 -4.69 4.78 -6.46
N THR A 231 -4.19 5.48 -7.47
CA THR A 231 -4.44 5.23 -8.90
C THR A 231 -5.89 5.37 -9.38
N HIS A 232 -6.83 5.77 -8.50
CA HIS A 232 -8.24 5.86 -8.85
C HIS A 232 -8.72 7.32 -9.03
N GLY A 233 -9.65 7.48 -9.96
CA GLY A 233 -10.33 8.75 -10.23
C GLY A 233 -11.69 8.83 -9.53
N ARG A 234 -12.38 9.97 -9.75
CA ARG A 234 -13.63 10.33 -9.07
C ARG A 234 -14.69 9.22 -9.04
N ARG A 235 -14.96 8.55 -10.17
CA ARG A 235 -16.06 7.57 -10.27
C ARG A 235 -15.86 6.35 -9.36
N ALA A 236 -14.64 5.83 -9.31
CA ALA A 236 -14.34 4.69 -8.46
C ALA A 236 -14.39 5.06 -6.98
N ILE A 237 -13.84 6.23 -6.61
CA ILE A 237 -13.88 6.76 -5.25
C ILE A 237 -15.32 7.03 -4.82
N GLU A 238 -16.15 7.63 -5.68
CA GLU A 238 -17.57 7.91 -5.43
C GLU A 238 -18.37 6.65 -5.11
N LEU A 239 -18.17 5.59 -5.90
CA LEU A 239 -18.81 4.30 -5.62
C LEU A 239 -18.40 3.72 -4.25
N CYS A 240 -17.15 3.83 -3.88
CA CYS A 240 -16.69 3.40 -2.55
C CYS A 240 -17.28 4.28 -1.42
N ILE A 241 -17.39 5.59 -1.63
CA ILE A 241 -18.03 6.51 -0.67
C ILE A 241 -19.51 6.13 -0.49
N GLU A 242 -20.23 5.84 -1.57
CA GLU A 242 -21.64 5.43 -1.51
C GLU A 242 -21.82 4.06 -0.84
N THR A 243 -20.82 3.16 -0.98
CA THR A 243 -20.90 1.81 -0.42
C THR A 243 -20.56 1.77 1.06
N PHE A 244 -19.51 2.48 1.50
CA PHE A 244 -18.94 2.37 2.85
C PHE A 244 -19.03 3.65 3.67
N GLY A 245 -19.27 4.78 3.01
CA GLY A 245 -19.08 6.10 3.59
C GLY A 245 -17.64 6.61 3.45
N ALA A 246 -17.49 7.93 3.41
CA ALA A 246 -16.18 8.58 3.24
C ALA A 246 -15.18 8.30 4.37
N GLY A 247 -15.67 7.96 5.57
CA GLY A 247 -14.82 7.64 6.73
C GLY A 247 -14.06 6.32 6.64
N GLN A 248 -14.37 5.47 5.65
CA GLN A 248 -13.62 4.22 5.38
C GLN A 248 -12.55 4.41 4.30
N LEU A 249 -12.44 5.59 3.70
CA LEU A 249 -11.46 5.88 2.69
C LEU A 249 -10.32 6.72 3.25
N VAL A 250 -9.11 6.48 2.76
CA VAL A 250 -7.91 7.27 3.04
C VAL A 250 -7.24 7.67 1.74
N TYR A 251 -6.66 8.86 1.71
CA TYR A 251 -5.91 9.30 0.54
C TYR A 251 -4.58 8.58 0.45
N GLY A 252 -4.34 7.89 -0.66
CA GLY A 252 -3.07 7.32 -1.08
C GLY A 252 -2.75 7.73 -2.50
N SER A 253 -1.50 8.02 -2.80
CA SER A 253 -1.06 8.47 -4.13
C SER A 253 -0.36 7.41 -4.96
N ASP A 254 0.32 6.47 -4.34
CA ASP A 254 1.24 5.50 -4.95
C ASP A 254 2.47 6.18 -5.61
N MET A 255 2.89 7.36 -5.08
CA MET A 255 4.14 7.99 -5.54
C MET A 255 5.36 7.14 -5.18
N PRO A 256 6.37 7.05 -6.06
CA PRO A 256 6.54 7.71 -7.36
C PRO A 256 6.04 6.89 -8.56
N VAL A 257 5.34 5.79 -8.32
CA VAL A 257 4.93 4.84 -9.37
C VAL A 257 3.98 5.50 -10.37
N VAL A 258 3.07 6.35 -9.87
CA VAL A 258 2.12 7.09 -10.70
C VAL A 258 2.09 8.57 -10.35
N ASP A 259 1.56 9.38 -11.27
CA ASP A 259 1.29 10.80 -11.05
C ASP A 259 0.08 10.98 -10.11
N PRO A 260 0.24 11.58 -8.92
CA PRO A 260 -0.82 11.69 -7.92
C PRO A 260 -1.95 12.64 -8.32
N ARG A 261 -1.74 13.50 -9.32
CA ARG A 261 -2.63 14.64 -9.64
C ARG A 261 -4.06 14.22 -9.99
N LEU A 262 -4.24 13.05 -10.61
CA LEU A 262 -5.59 12.56 -10.95
C LEU A 262 -6.38 12.25 -9.67
N THR A 263 -5.81 11.43 -8.80
CA THR A 263 -6.43 11.00 -7.54
C THR A 263 -6.62 12.20 -6.59
N LEU A 264 -5.60 13.06 -6.46
CA LEU A 264 -5.69 14.25 -5.61
C LEU A 264 -6.81 15.20 -6.04
N ARG A 265 -6.94 15.46 -7.35
CA ARG A 265 -8.05 16.27 -7.89
C ARG A 265 -9.40 15.59 -7.66
N ALA A 266 -9.47 14.27 -7.79
CA ALA A 266 -10.71 13.53 -7.54
C ALA A 266 -11.16 13.66 -6.09
N VAL A 267 -10.25 13.45 -5.13
CA VAL A 267 -10.53 13.59 -3.69
C VAL A 267 -10.98 15.00 -3.34
N ARG A 268 -10.25 16.03 -3.77
CA ARG A 268 -10.62 17.43 -3.53
C ARG A 268 -11.91 17.85 -4.23
N GLY A 269 -12.21 17.23 -5.36
CA GLY A 269 -13.44 17.49 -6.11
C GLY A 269 -14.74 17.03 -5.44
N PHE A 270 -14.66 16.26 -4.34
CA PHE A 270 -15.82 15.94 -3.50
C PHE A 270 -16.19 17.04 -2.50
N GLY A 271 -15.39 18.10 -2.42
CA GLY A 271 -15.56 19.20 -1.49
C GLY A 271 -14.79 19.04 -0.19
N ASP A 272 -14.64 20.16 0.54
CA ASP A 272 -13.71 20.27 1.68
C ASP A 272 -13.98 19.25 2.80
N ALA A 273 -15.25 18.94 3.08
CA ALA A 273 -15.61 18.02 4.14
C ALA A 273 -15.13 16.58 3.84
N VAL A 274 -15.33 16.12 2.61
CA VAL A 274 -14.88 14.78 2.19
C VAL A 274 -13.37 14.75 2.05
N ALA A 275 -12.77 15.76 1.42
CA ALA A 275 -11.31 15.87 1.31
C ALA A 275 -10.63 15.85 2.67
N ARG A 276 -11.20 16.57 3.66
CA ARG A 276 -10.72 16.57 5.04
C ARG A 276 -10.81 15.18 5.69
N LEU A 277 -11.92 14.46 5.51
CA LEU A 277 -12.04 13.09 6.02
C LEU A 277 -10.94 12.19 5.44
N LEU A 278 -10.78 12.17 4.13
CA LEU A 278 -9.85 11.26 3.46
C LEU A 278 -8.38 11.61 3.70
N GLN A 279 -8.04 12.90 3.86
CA GLN A 279 -6.66 13.35 3.97
C GLN A 279 -6.21 13.66 5.41
N ILE A 280 -7.14 13.95 6.33
CA ILE A 280 -6.80 14.45 7.67
C ILE A 280 -7.38 13.58 8.77
N ASP A 281 -8.72 13.48 8.83
CA ASP A 281 -9.39 12.94 10.02
C ASP A 281 -9.24 11.41 10.10
N THR A 282 -9.51 10.70 9.00
CA THR A 282 -9.37 9.23 8.94
C THR A 282 -7.91 8.79 9.03
N PRO A 283 -6.95 9.34 8.24
CA PRO A 283 -5.54 8.97 8.40
C PRO A 283 -4.98 9.31 9.77
N GLY A 284 -5.37 10.46 10.37
CA GLY A 284 -4.93 10.86 11.71
C GLY A 284 -5.43 9.95 12.84
N ALA A 285 -6.59 9.31 12.66
CA ALA A 285 -7.10 8.29 13.58
C ALA A 285 -6.46 6.91 13.34
N LEU A 286 -6.09 6.63 12.09
CA LEU A 286 -5.51 5.35 11.68
C LEU A 286 -4.03 5.24 12.06
N ILE A 287 -3.28 6.32 11.83
CA ILE A 287 -1.84 6.45 12.06
C ILE A 287 -1.64 7.67 12.99
N PRO A 288 -1.76 7.49 14.31
CA PRO A 288 -1.77 8.56 15.30
C PRO A 288 -0.43 9.26 15.51
#